data_d90fca4b95eb23ff9c4fca9e49362f45
#
_entry.id   d90fca4b95eb23ff9c4fca9e49362f45
#
_cell.length_a   1.000
_cell.length_b   1.000
_cell.length_c   1.000
_cell.angle_alpha   90.00
_cell.angle_beta   90.00
_cell.angle_gamma   90.00
#
_symmetry.space_group_name_H-M   'P 1'
#
loop_
_entity.id
_entity.type
_entity.pdbx_description
1 polymer ?
#
loop_
_entity_poly.entity_id
_entity_poly.type
_entity_poly.pdbx_seq_one_letter_code
_entity_poly.pdbx_strand_id
1 'polypeptide(L)'
;MNKMENVTIFEHPLIQHKISILRDKRTGTNEFRQLVDEIAMLEGFVALSDLQVEDVEVETPIETCMTPMIAGRKLAVVPILRAGLGMVSGILASVAVF
;
A
#
# COMPACT_ATOMS: atom_id res chain seq x y z
N MET A 1 -8.69 3.20 -14.71
CA MET A 1 -8.64 1.92 -13.96
C MET A 1 -9.72 0.99 -14.48
N ASN A 2 -9.34 -0.15 -14.99
CA ASN A 2 -10.28 -1.17 -15.44
C ASN A 2 -10.61 -2.10 -14.28
N LYS A 3 -11.88 -2.43 -14.14
CA LYS A 3 -12.34 -3.32 -13.07
C LYS A 3 -13.04 -4.51 -13.67
N MET A 4 -12.46 -5.68 -13.50
CA MET A 4 -13.07 -6.96 -13.82
C MET A 4 -13.59 -7.53 -12.51
N GLU A 5 -14.41 -8.59 -12.58
CA GLU A 5 -14.90 -9.26 -11.38
C GLU A 5 -13.70 -9.73 -10.53
N ASN A 6 -13.61 -9.25 -9.30
CA ASN A 6 -12.54 -9.55 -8.35
C ASN A 6 -11.13 -9.12 -8.75
N VAL A 7 -10.99 -8.38 -9.87
CA VAL A 7 -9.69 -7.93 -10.36
C VAL A 7 -9.76 -6.44 -10.67
N THR A 8 -8.82 -5.69 -10.17
CA THR A 8 -8.65 -4.27 -10.48
C THR A 8 -7.30 -4.07 -11.12
N ILE A 9 -7.29 -3.47 -12.31
CA ILE A 9 -6.07 -3.18 -13.05
C ILE A 9 -5.75 -1.70 -12.90
N PHE A 10 -4.53 -1.40 -12.43
CA PHE A 10 -4.09 -0.04 -12.23
C PHE A 10 -3.32 0.43 -13.46
N GLU A 11 -3.82 1.49 -14.09
CA GLU A 11 -3.18 2.10 -15.26
C GLU A 11 -2.57 3.46 -14.88
N HIS A 12 -1.93 3.53 -13.72
CA HIS A 12 -1.33 4.76 -13.25
C HIS A 12 0.07 4.94 -13.87
N PRO A 13 0.36 6.09 -14.49
CA PRO A 13 1.66 6.31 -15.16
C PRO A 13 2.87 6.08 -14.27
N LEU A 14 2.80 6.45 -13.01
CA LEU A 14 3.92 6.26 -12.09
C LEU A 14 4.20 4.79 -11.83
N ILE A 15 3.14 4.00 -11.68
CA ILE A 15 3.28 2.55 -11.48
C ILE A 15 3.84 1.91 -12.75
N GLN A 16 3.35 2.29 -13.92
CA GLN A 16 3.84 1.79 -15.19
C GLN A 16 5.32 2.11 -15.38
N HIS A 17 5.72 3.31 -15.02
CA HIS A 17 7.12 3.74 -15.09
C HIS A 17 8.01 2.86 -14.19
N LYS A 18 7.61 2.65 -12.95
CA LYS A 18 8.37 1.84 -12.00
C LYS A 18 8.45 0.37 -12.43
N ILE A 19 7.38 -0.17 -12.98
CA ILE A 19 7.36 -1.54 -13.51
C ILE A 19 8.32 -1.66 -14.69
N SER A 20 8.39 -0.66 -15.55
CA SER A 20 9.32 -0.66 -16.69
C SER A 20 10.77 -0.71 -16.22
N ILE A 21 11.11 0.07 -15.19
CA ILE A 21 12.46 0.03 -14.61
C ILE A 21 12.73 -1.33 -13.95
N LEU A 22 11.73 -1.86 -13.26
CA LEU A 22 11.85 -3.17 -12.61
C LEU A 22 12.17 -4.28 -13.59
N ARG A 23 11.63 -4.21 -14.79
CA ARG A 23 11.81 -5.22 -15.84
C ARG A 23 13.12 -5.07 -16.60
N ASP A 24 13.82 -3.97 -16.44
CA ASP A 24 15.09 -3.74 -17.13
C ASP A 24 16.17 -4.65 -16.54
N LYS A 25 16.86 -5.37 -17.41
CA LYS A 25 17.93 -6.29 -16.99
C LYS A 25 19.11 -5.60 -16.32
N ARG A 26 19.22 -4.27 -16.47
CA ARG A 26 20.29 -3.48 -15.85
C ARG A 26 19.99 -3.06 -14.43
N THR A 27 18.78 -3.29 -13.98
CA THR A 27 18.37 -2.93 -12.60
C THR A 27 19.08 -3.82 -11.59
N GLY A 28 19.81 -3.21 -10.68
CA GLY A 28 20.55 -3.94 -9.65
C GLY A 28 19.64 -4.46 -8.54
N THR A 29 20.20 -5.33 -7.70
CA THR A 29 19.43 -5.99 -6.63
C THR A 29 18.80 -5.01 -5.64
N ASN A 30 19.57 -4.01 -5.19
CA ASN A 30 19.06 -3.03 -4.23
C ASN A 30 17.96 -2.17 -4.84
N GLU A 31 18.16 -1.74 -6.08
CA GLU A 31 17.18 -0.95 -6.81
C GLU A 31 15.91 -1.77 -7.07
N PHE A 32 16.06 -3.05 -7.42
CA PHE A 32 14.95 -3.95 -7.61
C PHE A 32 14.08 -4.04 -6.34
N ARG A 33 14.71 -4.26 -5.19
CA ARG A 33 14.00 -4.34 -3.92
C ARG A 33 13.28 -3.05 -3.57
N GLN A 34 13.93 -1.92 -3.81
CA GLN A 34 13.33 -0.61 -3.57
C GLN A 34 12.12 -0.39 -4.46
N LEU A 35 12.21 -0.77 -5.74
CA LEU A 35 11.09 -0.64 -6.67
C LEU A 35 9.91 -1.52 -6.29
N VAL A 36 10.16 -2.76 -5.89
CA VAL A 36 9.09 -3.66 -5.42
C VAL A 36 8.38 -3.05 -4.21
N ASP A 37 9.14 -2.51 -3.29
CA ASP A 37 8.60 -1.86 -2.09
C ASP A 37 7.73 -0.65 -2.44
N GLU A 38 8.21 0.21 -3.34
CA GLU A 38 7.47 1.38 -3.79
C GLU A 38 6.19 1.02 -4.54
N ILE A 39 6.25 0.02 -5.41
CA ILE A 39 5.08 -0.46 -6.16
C ILE A 39 4.05 -1.04 -5.19
N ALA A 40 4.50 -1.84 -4.22
CA ALA A 40 3.61 -2.42 -3.22
C ALA A 40 2.93 -1.33 -2.38
N MET A 41 3.65 -0.27 -2.02
CA MET A 41 3.08 0.87 -1.29
C MET A 41 2.00 1.57 -2.11
N LEU A 42 2.25 1.82 -3.39
CA LEU A 42 1.29 2.50 -4.27
C LEU A 42 0.05 1.65 -4.51
N GLU A 43 0.24 0.35 -4.74
CA GLU A 43 -0.89 -0.58 -4.89
C GLU A 43 -1.68 -0.70 -3.59
N GLY A 44 -1.00 -0.76 -2.47
CA GLY A 44 -1.63 -0.80 -1.16
C GLY A 44 -2.48 0.42 -0.89
N PHE A 45 -1.99 1.60 -1.25
CA PHE A 45 -2.74 2.84 -1.11
C PHE A 45 -4.08 2.77 -1.85
N VAL A 46 -4.08 2.27 -3.07
CA VAL A 46 -5.30 2.15 -3.86
C VAL A 46 -6.18 1.01 -3.34
N ALA A 47 -5.59 -0.14 -3.03
CA ALA A 47 -6.33 -1.31 -2.58
C ALA A 47 -7.07 -1.05 -1.26
N LEU A 48 -6.52 -0.20 -0.39
CA LEU A 48 -7.09 0.11 0.90
C LEU A 48 -7.96 1.37 0.90
N SER A 49 -8.27 1.91 -0.28
CA SER A 49 -9.04 3.14 -0.41
C SER A 49 -10.48 3.03 0.07
N ASP A 50 -11.00 1.82 0.19
CA ASP A 50 -12.36 1.56 0.65
C ASP A 50 -12.44 1.15 2.12
N LEU A 51 -11.37 1.28 2.88
CA LEU A 51 -11.40 1.01 4.31
C LEU A 51 -12.35 1.97 5.00
N GLN A 52 -13.12 1.43 5.92
CA GLN A 52 -14.03 2.24 6.71
C GLN A 52 -13.28 2.93 7.83
N VAL A 53 -13.72 4.15 8.13
CA VAL A 53 -13.18 4.93 9.23
C VAL A 53 -14.27 5.19 10.24
N GLU A 54 -13.88 5.45 11.49
CA GLU A 54 -14.80 5.84 12.56
C GLU A 54 -14.26 7.09 13.24
N ASP A 55 -15.15 7.88 13.81
CA ASP A 55 -14.75 9.05 14.57
C ASP A 55 -14.32 8.64 15.97
N VAL A 56 -13.10 9.01 16.31
CA VAL A 56 -12.48 8.68 17.60
C VAL A 56 -12.06 9.98 18.27
N GLU A 57 -12.29 10.03 19.59
CA GLU A 57 -11.85 11.17 20.37
C GLU A 57 -10.33 11.21 20.46
N VAL A 58 -9.75 12.32 20.00
CA VAL A 58 -8.30 12.51 19.98
C VAL A 58 -7.95 13.79 20.71
N GLU A 59 -7.01 13.68 21.63
CA GLU A 59 -6.49 14.84 22.35
C GLU A 59 -5.37 15.47 21.50
N THR A 60 -5.67 16.68 21.00
CA THR A 60 -4.68 17.45 20.23
C THR A 60 -4.00 18.48 21.15
N PRO A 61 -2.90 19.09 20.72
CA PRO A 61 -2.25 20.15 21.52
C PRO A 61 -3.15 21.35 21.83
N ILE A 62 -4.24 21.54 21.09
CA ILE A 62 -5.14 22.68 21.25
C ILE A 62 -6.42 22.27 22.00
N GLU A 63 -7.02 21.15 21.61
CA GLU A 63 -8.27 20.68 22.20
C GLU A 63 -8.47 19.20 21.92
N THR A 64 -9.41 18.59 22.64
CA THR A 64 -9.87 17.24 22.33
C THR A 64 -10.95 17.33 21.26
N CYS A 65 -10.84 16.54 20.20
CA CYS A 65 -11.81 16.57 19.12
C CYS A 65 -12.03 15.17 18.55
N MET A 66 -13.11 15.04 17.79
CA MET A 66 -13.41 13.80 17.07
C MET A 66 -12.71 13.80 15.72
N THR A 67 -11.94 12.76 15.43
CA THR A 67 -11.21 12.63 14.18
C THR A 67 -11.45 11.25 13.55
N PRO A 68 -11.42 11.16 12.20
CA PRO A 68 -11.60 9.87 11.54
C PRO A 68 -10.35 8.99 11.68
N MET A 69 -10.56 7.75 12.05
CA MET A 69 -9.52 6.72 12.10
C MET A 69 -10.05 5.41 11.53
N ILE A 70 -9.15 4.55 11.08
CA ILE A 70 -9.55 3.26 10.53
C ILE A 70 -10.34 2.47 11.58
N ALA A 71 -11.51 1.98 11.19
CA ALA A 71 -12.39 1.24 12.08
C ALA A 71 -11.87 -0.18 12.31
N GLY A 72 -11.66 -0.53 13.56
CA GLY A 72 -11.28 -1.87 13.97
C GLY A 72 -9.88 -2.28 13.57
N ARG A 73 -9.56 -3.56 13.74
CA ARG A 73 -8.27 -4.17 13.38
C ARG A 73 -8.54 -5.27 12.36
N LYS A 74 -8.75 -4.87 11.09
CA LYS A 74 -9.25 -5.78 10.07
C LYS A 74 -8.23 -6.15 9.00
N LEU A 75 -7.02 -5.61 9.09
CA LEU A 75 -6.00 -5.87 8.08
C LEU A 75 -5.08 -7.01 8.50
N ALA A 76 -4.88 -7.94 7.56
CA ALA A 76 -3.87 -8.96 7.66
C ALA A 76 -3.13 -9.02 6.31
N VAL A 77 -1.81 -9.07 6.37
CA VAL A 77 -0.99 -9.18 5.16
C VAL A 77 -0.57 -10.64 5.02
N VAL A 78 -1.01 -11.26 3.93
CA VAL A 78 -0.76 -12.67 3.67
C VAL A 78 0.04 -12.82 2.38
N PRO A 79 1.38 -12.85 2.46
CA PRO A 79 2.20 -13.00 1.25
C PRO A 79 2.27 -14.45 0.80
N ILE A 80 2.48 -14.62 -0.50
CA ILE A 80 2.91 -15.93 -1.00
C ILE A 80 4.35 -16.13 -0.57
N LEU A 81 4.60 -17.16 0.22
CA LEU A 81 5.90 -17.39 0.83
C LEU A 81 7.03 -17.38 -0.21
N ARG A 82 8.07 -16.64 0.10
CA ARG A 82 9.25 -16.32 -0.68
C ARG A 82 8.99 -15.33 -1.82
N ALA A 83 8.03 -15.58 -2.70
CA ALA A 83 7.77 -14.70 -3.84
C ALA A 83 7.21 -13.34 -3.42
N GLY A 84 6.34 -13.31 -2.43
CA GLY A 84 5.66 -12.10 -2.00
C GLY A 84 6.27 -11.39 -0.80
N LEU A 85 7.30 -11.95 -0.17
CA LEU A 85 7.88 -11.38 1.06
C LEU A 85 8.45 -9.98 0.84
N GLY A 86 9.00 -9.70 -0.34
CA GLY A 86 9.56 -8.38 -0.64
C GLY A 86 8.53 -7.26 -0.70
N MET A 87 7.24 -7.59 -0.80
CA MET A 87 6.17 -6.58 -0.86
C MET A 87 5.60 -6.23 0.51
N VAL A 88 5.89 -7.02 1.53
CA VAL A 88 5.27 -6.85 2.85
C VAL A 88 5.67 -5.52 3.48
N SER A 89 6.92 -5.14 3.39
CA SER A 89 7.38 -3.88 3.99
C SER A 89 6.73 -2.66 3.33
N GLY A 90 6.53 -2.69 2.01
CA GLY A 90 5.85 -1.60 1.31
C GLY A 90 4.39 -1.45 1.74
N ILE A 91 3.68 -2.56 1.87
CA ILE A 91 2.30 -2.54 2.32
C ILE A 91 2.20 -2.11 3.77
N LEU A 92 3.07 -2.60 4.64
CA LEU A 92 3.09 -2.19 6.04
C LEU A 92 3.42 -0.71 6.18
N ALA A 93 4.27 -0.16 5.32
CA ALA A 93 4.58 1.26 5.34
C ALA A 93 3.36 2.11 4.97
N SER A 94 2.49 1.64 4.07
CA SER A 94 1.30 2.38 3.67
C SER A 94 0.25 2.45 4.78
N VAL A 95 0.24 1.46 5.68
CA VAL A 95 -0.67 1.42 6.83
C VAL A 95 0.10 1.54 8.15
N ALA A 96 1.15 2.27 8.13
CA ALA A 96 2.23 2.26 9.10
C ALA A 96 1.84 2.46 10.56
N VAL A 97 0.62 2.44 10.90
CA VAL A 97 0.24 2.79 12.27
C VAL A 97 -0.96 2.01 12.73
N PHE A 98 -0.76 0.80 12.92
CA PHE A 98 -1.77 0.03 13.63
C PHE A 98 -1.62 0.18 15.12
#